data_41abebd6e3d6ea394139566ecc2d69ed
#
_entry.id   41abebd6e3d6ea394139566ecc2d69ed
#
_cell.length_a   1.000
_cell.length_b   1.000
_cell.length_c   1.000
_cell.angle_alpha   90.00
_cell.angle_beta   90.00
_cell.angle_gamma   90.00
#
_symmetry.space_group_name_H-M   'P 1'
#
loop_
_entity.id
_entity.type
_entity.pdbx_description
1 polymer ?
#
loop_
_entity_poly.entity_id
_entity_poly.type
_entity_poly.pdbx_seq_one_letter_code
_entity_poly.pdbx_strand_id
1 'polypeptide(L)'
;MDLMTIDAIYSALPHLPALGEEVCSRSFRMTLGGGPIASLVTAGRLGAQTRLCTCIGDDAGSAMGAGILRGEGVECLHFDCDARGGSPVYYTSVMTFAGSDRAFVSYFPDTDFFATRMREKAEALRDCDVCILSNRIPEEFESLPVRIAFDVSWRDGMKLEDYLPCLRRAWLFTPNEKEACQLTGCADVESAALALARHVENVVVKLGAEGAMYVQNGRAHRVPGEKVAAVDSTGAGDAFLGGLVYGLASGWDMEEAVCLANYTGATATTAIGCLTARPSMALWRNRRNA
;
A
#
# COMPACT_ATOMS: atom_id res chain seq x y z
N MET A 1 -8.34 1.22 6.53
CA MET A 1 -8.63 0.30 7.65
C MET A 1 -7.64 -0.83 7.58
N ASP A 2 -6.78 -0.97 8.59
CA ASP A 2 -5.77 -2.05 8.67
C ASP A 2 -5.21 -2.17 10.09
N LEU A 3 -4.54 -3.29 10.38
CA LEU A 3 -3.70 -3.44 11.56
C LEU A 3 -2.28 -2.95 11.29
N MET A 4 -1.63 -2.41 12.32
CA MET A 4 -0.26 -1.94 12.19
C MET A 4 0.71 -3.11 11.95
N THR A 5 1.74 -2.89 11.15
CA THR A 5 2.84 -3.84 10.93
C THR A 5 4.13 -3.22 11.45
N ILE A 6 4.87 -3.93 12.27
CA ILE A 6 6.22 -3.52 12.69
C ILE A 6 7.23 -4.38 11.94
N ASP A 7 8.04 -3.71 11.13
CA ASP A 7 9.14 -4.33 10.40
C ASP A 7 10.45 -4.19 11.18
N ALA A 8 11.03 -5.32 11.58
CA ALA A 8 12.36 -5.43 12.16
C ALA A 8 13.36 -5.76 11.04
N ILE A 9 14.09 -4.77 10.55
CA ILE A 9 14.93 -4.87 9.36
C ILE A 9 16.38 -5.11 9.79
N TYR A 10 16.91 -6.30 9.49
CA TYR A 10 18.31 -6.69 9.65
C TYR A 10 19.01 -6.54 8.32
N SER A 11 20.00 -5.67 8.22
CA SER A 11 20.64 -5.35 6.93
C SER A 11 22.08 -5.87 6.82
N ALA A 12 22.42 -6.23 5.56
CA ALA A 12 23.74 -6.71 5.19
C ALA A 12 24.17 -7.95 6.00
N LEU A 13 23.25 -8.92 6.14
CA LEU A 13 23.59 -10.25 6.62
C LEU A 13 24.52 -10.96 5.61
N PRO A 14 25.53 -11.71 6.06
CA PRO A 14 26.40 -12.47 5.16
C PRO A 14 25.67 -13.65 4.49
N HIS A 15 24.75 -14.28 5.20
CA HIS A 15 23.91 -15.40 4.73
C HIS A 15 22.70 -15.61 5.64
N LEU A 16 21.76 -16.45 5.22
CA LEU A 16 20.64 -16.87 6.06
C LEU A 16 21.17 -17.83 7.15
N PRO A 17 20.84 -17.60 8.46
CA PRO A 17 21.30 -18.48 9.54
C PRO A 17 20.87 -19.94 9.34
N ALA A 18 21.78 -20.87 9.56
CA ALA A 18 21.47 -22.30 9.70
C ALA A 18 20.89 -22.58 11.10
N LEU A 19 20.29 -23.77 11.29
CA LEU A 19 19.80 -24.18 12.60
C LEU A 19 20.93 -24.22 13.64
N GLY A 20 20.78 -23.47 14.74
CA GLY A 20 21.75 -23.33 15.81
C GLY A 20 22.86 -22.30 15.55
N GLU A 21 22.81 -21.59 14.43
CA GLU A 21 23.77 -20.55 14.09
C GLU A 21 23.26 -19.16 14.49
N GLU A 22 24.15 -18.31 15.01
CA GLU A 22 23.93 -16.89 15.20
C GLU A 22 24.68 -16.10 14.12
N VAL A 23 23.95 -15.25 13.39
CA VAL A 23 24.51 -14.38 12.36
C VAL A 23 24.27 -12.90 12.74
N CYS A 24 25.35 -12.10 12.72
CA CYS A 24 25.24 -10.68 13.08
C CYS A 24 24.99 -9.82 11.84
N SER A 25 23.96 -9.00 11.89
CA SER A 25 23.70 -7.96 10.89
C SER A 25 24.60 -6.75 11.09
N ARG A 26 24.91 -6.00 10.01
CA ARG A 26 25.68 -4.75 10.11
C ARG A 26 24.83 -3.57 10.58
N SER A 27 23.55 -3.59 10.35
CA SER A 27 22.62 -2.58 10.85
C SER A 27 21.27 -3.16 11.15
N PHE A 28 20.58 -2.53 12.10
CA PHE A 28 19.24 -2.89 12.53
C PHE A 28 18.36 -1.65 12.57
N ARG A 29 17.11 -1.79 12.12
CA ARG A 29 16.09 -0.75 12.21
C ARG A 29 14.73 -1.39 12.50
N MET A 30 13.96 -0.76 13.36
CA MET A 30 12.52 -1.02 13.46
C MET A 30 11.77 0.14 12.81
N THR A 31 10.72 -0.17 12.06
CA THR A 31 9.89 0.82 11.40
C THR A 31 8.45 0.32 11.29
N LEU A 32 7.52 1.23 11.05
CA LEU A 32 6.15 0.87 10.69
C LEU A 32 6.13 0.43 9.23
N GLY A 33 5.46 -0.69 8.97
CA GLY A 33 5.18 -1.26 7.66
C GLY A 33 3.67 -1.31 7.39
N GLY A 34 3.28 -2.12 6.40
CA GLY A 34 1.89 -2.31 5.99
C GLY A 34 1.49 -1.43 4.80
N GLY A 35 0.92 -2.07 3.78
CA GLY A 35 0.58 -1.43 2.50
C GLY A 35 -0.35 -0.22 2.64
N PRO A 36 -1.58 -0.38 3.17
CA PRO A 36 -2.51 0.74 3.33
C PRO A 36 -1.96 1.87 4.21
N ILE A 37 -1.13 1.55 5.21
CA ILE A 37 -0.48 2.53 6.07
C ILE A 37 0.54 3.35 5.28
N ALA A 38 1.36 2.71 4.46
CA ALA A 38 2.33 3.41 3.63
C ALA A 38 1.64 4.34 2.62
N SER A 39 0.49 3.93 2.08
CA SER A 39 -0.33 4.78 1.21
C SER A 39 -0.87 6.01 1.96
N LEU A 40 -1.41 5.83 3.18
CA LEU A 40 -1.93 6.93 4.00
C LEU A 40 -0.83 7.91 4.39
N VAL A 41 0.32 7.41 4.86
CA VAL A 41 1.47 8.26 5.22
C VAL A 41 1.98 9.03 4.01
N THR A 42 2.03 8.40 2.84
CA THR A 42 2.44 9.09 1.59
C THR A 42 1.46 10.20 1.24
N ALA A 43 0.15 9.94 1.24
CA ALA A 43 -0.86 10.95 0.99
C ALA A 43 -0.80 12.11 2.02
N GLY A 44 -0.59 11.79 3.30
CA GLY A 44 -0.42 12.78 4.37
C GLY A 44 0.79 13.69 4.14
N ARG A 45 1.93 13.15 3.73
CA ARG A 45 3.15 13.90 3.38
C ARG A 45 2.97 14.83 2.16
N LEU A 46 2.01 14.51 1.30
CA LEU A 46 1.63 15.37 0.17
C LEU A 46 0.64 16.47 0.59
N GLY A 47 0.01 16.37 1.76
CA GLY A 47 -0.90 17.37 2.33
C GLY A 47 -2.34 16.91 2.56
N ALA A 48 -2.65 15.62 2.36
CA ALA A 48 -3.96 15.08 2.71
C ALA A 48 -4.15 14.98 4.24
N GLN A 49 -5.39 15.12 4.70
CA GLN A 49 -5.79 14.65 6.02
C GLN A 49 -6.03 13.14 5.92
N THR A 50 -5.36 12.36 6.77
CA THR A 50 -5.41 10.90 6.69
C THR A 50 -5.88 10.29 8.00
N ARG A 51 -6.69 9.23 7.89
CA ARG A 51 -7.33 8.54 9.01
C ARG A 51 -7.17 7.02 8.87
N LEU A 52 -6.82 6.35 9.94
CA LEU A 52 -6.68 4.90 10.00
C LEU A 52 -7.57 4.31 11.09
N CYS A 53 -8.53 3.46 10.73
CA CYS A 53 -9.17 2.57 11.68
C CYS A 53 -8.23 1.40 11.95
N THR A 54 -7.82 1.21 13.22
CA THR A 54 -6.87 0.18 13.64
C THR A 54 -7.17 -0.31 15.06
N CYS A 55 -6.52 -1.38 15.49
CA CYS A 55 -6.49 -1.80 16.88
C CYS A 55 -5.15 -1.41 17.52
N ILE A 56 -5.18 -0.85 18.72
CA ILE A 56 -3.99 -0.46 19.48
C ILE A 56 -4.03 -1.25 20.79
N GLY A 57 -3.12 -2.19 20.96
CA GLY A 57 -2.96 -2.97 22.20
C GLY A 57 -2.05 -2.30 23.20
N ASP A 58 -1.90 -2.94 24.38
CA ASP A 58 -1.02 -2.51 25.46
C ASP A 58 0.43 -3.02 25.30
N ASP A 59 0.85 -3.29 24.06
CA ASP A 59 2.16 -3.83 23.73
C ASP A 59 3.11 -2.78 23.13
N ALA A 60 4.41 -3.09 23.13
CA ALA A 60 5.45 -2.18 22.63
C ALA A 60 5.31 -1.85 21.12
N GLY A 61 4.86 -2.82 20.31
CA GLY A 61 4.64 -2.61 18.87
C GLY A 61 3.48 -1.66 18.61
N SER A 62 2.37 -1.82 19.34
CA SER A 62 1.23 -0.90 19.30
C SER A 62 1.64 0.53 19.69
N ALA A 63 2.40 0.67 20.77
CA ALA A 63 2.90 1.98 21.23
C ALA A 63 3.84 2.63 20.18
N MET A 64 4.77 1.85 19.62
CA MET A 64 5.68 2.29 18.58
C MET A 64 4.93 2.72 17.31
N GLY A 65 4.04 1.88 16.80
CA GLY A 65 3.27 2.14 15.58
C GLY A 65 2.40 3.38 15.71
N ALA A 66 1.63 3.50 16.81
CA ALA A 66 0.81 4.67 17.08
C ALA A 66 1.65 5.96 17.24
N GLY A 67 2.84 5.87 17.83
CA GLY A 67 3.78 6.97 17.93
C GLY A 67 4.27 7.46 16.56
N ILE A 68 4.63 6.53 15.67
CA ILE A 68 5.07 6.86 14.29
C ILE A 68 3.91 7.50 13.51
N LEU A 69 2.71 6.91 13.53
CA LEU A 69 1.54 7.43 12.82
C LEU A 69 1.17 8.84 13.28
N ARG A 70 1.23 9.10 14.59
CA ARG A 70 1.03 10.44 15.15
C ARG A 70 2.08 11.42 14.65
N GLY A 71 3.36 11.01 14.58
CA GLY A 71 4.45 11.82 14.02
C GLY A 71 4.30 12.12 12.53
N GLU A 72 3.60 11.28 11.78
CA GLU A 72 3.25 11.48 10.36
C GLU A 72 1.89 12.18 10.17
N GLY A 73 1.22 12.57 11.24
CA GLY A 73 -0.06 13.29 11.19
C GLY A 73 -1.27 12.43 10.81
N VAL A 74 -1.15 11.11 10.91
CA VAL A 74 -2.28 10.20 10.65
C VAL A 74 -3.16 10.11 11.89
N GLU A 75 -4.45 10.39 11.73
CA GLU A 75 -5.46 10.20 12.77
C GLU A 75 -5.74 8.70 12.96
N CYS A 76 -5.46 8.15 14.13
CA CYS A 76 -5.74 6.77 14.46
C CYS A 76 -7.06 6.66 15.21
N LEU A 77 -8.04 5.97 14.62
CA LEU A 77 -9.29 5.59 15.26
C LEU A 77 -9.14 4.16 15.79
N HIS A 78 -9.11 4.06 17.11
CA HIS A 78 -8.97 2.77 17.79
C HIS A 78 -10.31 2.02 17.82
N PHE A 79 -10.26 0.76 17.41
CA PHE A 79 -11.35 -0.21 17.53
C PHE A 79 -10.81 -1.45 18.22
N ASP A 80 -11.36 -1.76 19.41
CA ASP A 80 -11.02 -2.98 20.13
C ASP A 80 -11.20 -4.21 19.26
N CYS A 81 -10.31 -5.16 19.41
CA CYS A 81 -10.40 -6.48 18.81
C CYS A 81 -9.91 -7.55 19.76
N ASP A 82 -10.39 -8.77 19.62
CA ASP A 82 -9.83 -9.93 20.31
C ASP A 82 -8.55 -10.37 19.58
N ALA A 83 -7.40 -10.05 20.17
CA ALA A 83 -6.11 -10.50 19.67
C ALA A 83 -5.64 -11.71 20.49
N ARG A 84 -5.91 -12.90 20.00
CA ARG A 84 -5.48 -14.16 20.61
C ARG A 84 -3.97 -14.28 20.50
N GLY A 85 -3.25 -14.13 21.59
CA GLY A 85 -1.80 -14.11 21.62
C GLY A 85 -1.20 -12.76 22.04
N GLY A 86 -2.02 -11.79 22.38
CA GLY A 86 -1.65 -10.60 23.14
C GLY A 86 -1.43 -9.32 22.33
N SER A 87 -0.86 -9.36 21.13
CA SER A 87 -0.63 -8.16 20.32
C SER A 87 -1.50 -8.16 19.06
N PRO A 88 -2.24 -7.09 18.74
CA PRO A 88 -2.96 -6.95 17.49
C PRO A 88 -2.05 -6.52 16.32
N VAL A 89 -0.76 -6.34 16.54
CA VAL A 89 0.20 -5.85 15.55
C VAL A 89 0.82 -7.01 14.78
N TYR A 90 0.96 -6.85 13.48
CA TYR A 90 1.80 -7.72 12.65
C TYR A 90 3.27 -7.43 12.93
N TYR A 91 4.10 -8.47 12.96
CA TYR A 91 5.54 -8.33 13.06
C TYR A 91 6.21 -9.03 11.88
N THR A 92 7.11 -8.34 11.19
CA THR A 92 7.91 -8.93 10.12
C THR A 92 9.40 -8.72 10.40
N SER A 93 10.15 -9.80 10.55
CA SER A 93 11.60 -9.76 10.50
C SER A 93 12.02 -9.77 9.01
N VAL A 94 12.65 -8.70 8.57
CA VAL A 94 13.16 -8.54 7.21
C VAL A 94 14.67 -8.72 7.24
N MET A 95 15.18 -9.75 6.58
CA MET A 95 16.61 -10.06 6.48
C MET A 95 17.07 -9.71 5.07
N THR A 96 18.03 -8.77 4.93
CA THR A 96 18.61 -8.39 3.65
C THR A 96 20.04 -8.89 3.53
N PHE A 97 20.41 -9.36 2.36
CA PHE A 97 21.72 -9.93 2.05
C PHE A 97 22.45 -9.10 1.00
N ALA A 98 23.74 -9.35 0.81
CA ALA A 98 24.49 -8.78 -0.32
C ALA A 98 23.88 -9.27 -1.65
N GLY A 99 23.62 -8.38 -2.60
CA GLY A 99 23.03 -8.73 -3.90
C GLY A 99 21.51 -8.55 -4.01
N SER A 100 20.89 -7.81 -3.09
CA SER A 100 19.44 -7.49 -3.07
C SER A 100 18.47 -8.62 -2.73
N ASP A 101 18.92 -9.82 -2.38
CA ASP A 101 18.06 -10.90 -1.89
C ASP A 101 17.53 -10.59 -0.49
N ARG A 102 16.35 -11.13 -0.19
CA ARG A 102 15.64 -10.93 1.08
C ARG A 102 14.98 -12.21 1.57
N ALA A 103 14.91 -12.36 2.89
CA ALA A 103 14.10 -13.37 3.55
C ALA A 103 13.20 -12.68 4.59
N PHE A 104 12.05 -13.30 4.85
CA PHE A 104 11.05 -12.76 5.76
C PHE A 104 10.59 -13.82 6.74
N VAL A 105 10.38 -13.41 7.99
CA VAL A 105 9.62 -14.19 8.97
C VAL A 105 8.53 -13.27 9.50
N SER A 106 7.27 -13.64 9.28
CA SER A 106 6.14 -12.81 9.66
C SER A 106 5.26 -13.50 10.69
N TYR A 107 4.82 -12.73 11.69
CA TYR A 107 3.77 -13.09 12.62
C TYR A 107 2.52 -12.31 12.25
N PHE A 108 1.43 -13.04 12.06
CA PHE A 108 0.09 -12.49 11.83
C PHE A 108 -0.76 -12.81 13.06
N PRO A 109 -1.28 -11.80 13.78
CA PRO A 109 -2.10 -12.05 14.95
C PRO A 109 -3.41 -12.75 14.54
N ASP A 110 -3.81 -13.75 15.30
CA ASP A 110 -5.18 -14.28 15.23
C ASP A 110 -6.10 -13.26 15.90
N THR A 111 -6.89 -12.56 15.09
CA THR A 111 -7.74 -11.47 15.57
C THR A 111 -9.05 -11.40 14.77
N ASP A 112 -10.08 -10.94 15.43
CA ASP A 112 -11.39 -10.68 14.82
C ASP A 112 -11.53 -9.25 14.25
N PHE A 113 -10.47 -8.46 14.21
CA PHE A 113 -10.49 -7.05 13.78
C PHE A 113 -11.21 -6.83 12.45
N PHE A 114 -10.99 -7.70 11.46
CA PHE A 114 -11.62 -7.58 10.14
C PHE A 114 -13.04 -8.19 10.06
N ALA A 115 -13.55 -8.72 11.16
CA ALA A 115 -14.87 -9.34 11.23
C ALA A 115 -15.83 -8.58 12.16
N THR A 116 -15.30 -7.86 13.16
CA THR A 116 -16.11 -7.19 14.19
C THR A 116 -16.23 -5.69 13.96
N ARG A 117 -17.33 -5.10 14.46
CA ARG A 117 -17.62 -3.65 14.44
C ARG A 117 -17.47 -3.00 13.06
N MET A 118 -17.69 -3.76 11.99
CA MET A 118 -17.45 -3.30 10.62
C MET A 118 -18.31 -2.09 10.27
N ARG A 119 -19.58 -2.08 10.71
CA ARG A 119 -20.48 -0.92 10.50
C ARG A 119 -19.96 0.34 11.17
N GLU A 120 -19.42 0.26 12.39
CA GLU A 120 -18.88 1.40 13.11
C GLU A 120 -17.60 1.92 12.43
N LYS A 121 -16.73 1.02 11.97
CA LYS A 121 -15.52 1.37 11.22
C LYS A 121 -15.86 2.04 9.89
N ALA A 122 -16.84 1.51 9.18
CA ALA A 122 -17.32 2.08 7.94
C ALA A 122 -17.91 3.49 8.17
N GLU A 123 -18.76 3.65 9.18
CA GLU A 123 -19.36 4.94 9.54
C GLU A 123 -18.30 5.98 9.97
N ALA A 124 -17.24 5.55 10.66
CA ALA A 124 -16.13 6.42 11.05
C ALA A 124 -15.29 6.94 9.86
N LEU A 125 -15.47 6.36 8.67
CA LEU A 125 -14.82 6.75 7.42
C LEU A 125 -15.78 7.39 6.42
N ARG A 126 -17.02 7.62 6.79
CA ARG A 126 -18.10 8.11 5.91
C ARG A 126 -17.82 9.49 5.30
N ASP A 127 -17.12 10.35 6.03
CA ASP A 127 -16.77 11.73 5.65
C ASP A 127 -15.42 11.85 4.91
N CYS A 128 -14.77 10.71 4.63
CA CYS A 128 -13.56 10.68 3.81
C CYS A 128 -13.92 10.80 2.32
N ASP A 129 -13.10 11.50 1.54
CA ASP A 129 -13.23 11.55 0.08
C ASP A 129 -12.93 10.19 -0.56
N VAL A 130 -11.92 9.49 -0.04
CA VAL A 130 -11.47 8.17 -0.54
C VAL A 130 -11.09 7.27 0.61
N CYS A 131 -11.54 6.01 0.56
CA CYS A 131 -11.05 4.93 1.40
C CYS A 131 -10.16 3.98 0.60
N ILE A 132 -8.98 3.66 1.13
CA ILE A 132 -8.11 2.61 0.60
C ILE A 132 -8.47 1.30 1.31
N LEU A 133 -8.87 0.29 0.54
CA LEU A 133 -9.21 -1.04 1.01
C LEU A 133 -8.45 -2.09 0.20
N SER A 134 -7.93 -3.11 0.88
CA SER A 134 -7.15 -4.17 0.24
C SER A 134 -7.84 -5.52 0.34
N ASN A 135 -7.73 -6.31 -0.73
CA ASN A 135 -8.20 -7.69 -0.85
C ASN A 135 -9.70 -7.91 -0.69
N ARG A 136 -10.44 -7.05 0.00
CA ARG A 136 -11.88 -7.15 0.24
C ARG A 136 -12.50 -5.78 0.44
N ILE A 137 -13.72 -5.60 -0.06
CA ILE A 137 -14.60 -4.47 0.25
C ILE A 137 -15.77 -5.01 1.08
N PRO A 138 -15.85 -4.68 2.38
CA PRO A 138 -16.97 -5.09 3.22
C PRO A 138 -18.31 -4.51 2.72
N GLU A 139 -19.40 -5.24 2.92
CA GLU A 139 -20.75 -4.82 2.47
C GLU A 139 -21.22 -3.52 3.13
N GLU A 140 -20.73 -3.23 4.34
CA GLU A 140 -21.08 -2.01 5.09
C GLU A 140 -20.64 -0.73 4.38
N PHE A 141 -19.70 -0.83 3.44
CA PHE A 141 -19.29 0.30 2.60
C PHE A 141 -20.23 0.57 1.42
N GLU A 142 -21.22 -0.30 1.14
CA GLU A 142 -22.14 -0.14 -0.01
C GLU A 142 -23.00 1.12 0.04
N SER A 143 -23.41 1.52 1.24
CA SER A 143 -24.27 2.68 1.45
C SER A 143 -23.52 3.98 1.74
N LEU A 144 -22.18 3.94 1.78
CA LEU A 144 -21.37 5.10 2.09
C LEU A 144 -21.07 5.95 0.84
N PRO A 145 -21.06 7.27 0.95
CA PRO A 145 -20.76 8.17 -0.16
C PRO A 145 -19.26 8.24 -0.50
N VAL A 146 -18.42 7.43 0.17
CA VAL A 146 -16.98 7.43 0.02
C VAL A 146 -16.54 6.68 -1.24
N ARG A 147 -15.62 7.23 -2.00
CA ARG A 147 -14.97 6.53 -3.12
C ARG A 147 -13.98 5.48 -2.60
N ILE A 148 -13.94 4.31 -3.23
CA ILE A 148 -13.07 3.22 -2.78
C ILE A 148 -11.93 3.02 -3.77
N ALA A 149 -10.70 3.27 -3.31
CA ALA A 149 -9.50 2.81 -3.98
C ALA A 149 -9.19 1.39 -3.50
N PHE A 150 -9.24 0.44 -4.44
CA PHE A 150 -9.08 -0.97 -4.15
C PHE A 150 -7.72 -1.45 -4.63
N ASP A 151 -7.01 -2.20 -3.80
CA ASP A 151 -5.76 -2.85 -4.14
C ASP A 151 -5.81 -4.32 -3.75
N VAL A 152 -4.91 -5.12 -4.33
CA VAL A 152 -4.80 -6.54 -4.02
C VAL A 152 -3.36 -6.89 -3.70
N SER A 153 -3.16 -7.93 -2.90
CA SER A 153 -1.86 -8.53 -2.70
C SER A 153 -1.74 -9.79 -3.55
N TRP A 154 -0.59 -9.98 -4.17
CA TRP A 154 -0.32 -11.19 -4.96
C TRP A 154 -0.62 -12.47 -4.17
N ARG A 155 -1.37 -13.35 -4.79
CA ARG A 155 -1.59 -14.73 -4.33
C ARG A 155 -1.58 -15.66 -5.53
N ASP A 156 -0.96 -16.83 -5.38
CA ASP A 156 -1.00 -17.83 -6.44
C ASP A 156 -2.43 -18.28 -6.71
N GLY A 157 -2.77 -18.38 -7.98
CA GLY A 157 -4.09 -18.84 -8.42
C GLY A 157 -5.23 -17.82 -8.24
N MET A 158 -4.92 -16.52 -7.99
CA MET A 158 -5.96 -15.49 -7.94
C MET A 158 -6.72 -15.42 -9.28
N LYS A 159 -8.04 -15.31 -9.20
CA LYS A 159 -8.95 -15.28 -10.38
C LYS A 159 -9.80 -14.02 -10.36
N LEU A 160 -10.12 -13.50 -11.52
CA LEU A 160 -10.95 -12.31 -11.67
C LEU A 160 -12.32 -12.45 -11.00
N GLU A 161 -12.93 -13.65 -11.13
CA GLU A 161 -14.27 -13.94 -10.60
C GLU A 161 -14.35 -13.70 -9.09
N ASP A 162 -13.28 -13.98 -8.35
CA ASP A 162 -13.22 -13.82 -6.89
C ASP A 162 -13.25 -12.34 -6.47
N TYR A 163 -12.81 -11.45 -7.36
CA TYR A 163 -12.73 -10.01 -7.13
C TYR A 163 -13.82 -9.18 -7.81
N LEU A 164 -14.62 -9.75 -8.71
CA LEU A 164 -15.67 -9.01 -9.42
C LEU A 164 -16.62 -8.24 -8.48
N PRO A 165 -17.07 -8.80 -7.33
CA PRO A 165 -17.90 -8.05 -6.39
C PRO A 165 -17.20 -6.78 -5.87
N CYS A 166 -15.90 -6.86 -5.59
CA CYS A 166 -15.10 -5.71 -5.15
C CYS A 166 -14.85 -4.70 -6.29
N LEU A 167 -14.48 -5.18 -7.48
CA LEU A 167 -14.20 -4.33 -8.64
C LEU A 167 -15.39 -3.48 -9.05
N ARG A 168 -16.61 -4.04 -9.02
CA ARG A 168 -17.84 -3.31 -9.34
C ARG A 168 -18.19 -2.18 -8.36
N ARG A 169 -17.62 -2.22 -7.16
CA ARG A 169 -17.81 -1.23 -6.08
C ARG A 169 -16.64 -0.28 -5.96
N ALA A 170 -15.48 -0.68 -6.48
CA ALA A 170 -14.30 0.15 -6.48
C ALA A 170 -14.46 1.31 -7.47
N TRP A 171 -14.06 2.49 -7.04
CA TRP A 171 -13.88 3.66 -7.89
C TRP A 171 -12.54 3.60 -8.64
N LEU A 172 -11.51 3.03 -8.00
CA LEU A 172 -10.15 2.90 -8.51
C LEU A 172 -9.59 1.53 -8.18
N PHE A 173 -8.93 0.89 -9.14
CA PHE A 173 -8.19 -0.36 -8.95
C PHE A 173 -6.76 -0.23 -9.44
N THR A 174 -5.77 -0.63 -8.61
CA THR A 174 -4.35 -0.38 -8.86
C THR A 174 -3.48 -1.64 -8.79
N PRO A 175 -3.72 -2.67 -9.62
CA PRO A 175 -2.87 -3.85 -9.64
C PRO A 175 -1.48 -3.54 -10.21
N ASN A 176 -0.50 -4.40 -9.93
CA ASN A 176 0.72 -4.44 -10.72
C ASN A 176 0.51 -5.28 -12.00
N GLU A 177 1.48 -5.24 -12.93
CA GLU A 177 1.41 -5.98 -14.19
C GLU A 177 1.15 -7.48 -14.00
N LYS A 178 1.88 -8.12 -13.04
CA LYS A 178 1.74 -9.54 -12.75
C LYS A 178 0.32 -9.86 -12.24
N GLU A 179 -0.22 -9.05 -11.34
CA GLU A 179 -1.57 -9.19 -10.82
C GLU A 179 -2.62 -8.98 -11.90
N ALA A 180 -2.47 -7.95 -12.73
CA ALA A 180 -3.41 -7.66 -13.81
C ALA A 180 -3.47 -8.81 -14.83
N CYS A 181 -2.32 -9.31 -15.28
CA CYS A 181 -2.25 -10.44 -16.22
C CYS A 181 -2.79 -11.73 -15.59
N GLN A 182 -2.46 -12.01 -14.33
CA GLN A 182 -2.95 -13.20 -13.64
C GLN A 182 -4.48 -13.18 -13.46
N LEU A 183 -5.03 -12.05 -13.05
CA LEU A 183 -6.49 -11.91 -12.86
C LEU A 183 -7.26 -12.10 -14.16
N THR A 184 -6.76 -11.55 -15.26
CA THR A 184 -7.48 -11.53 -16.54
C THR A 184 -7.15 -12.71 -17.45
N GLY A 185 -6.04 -13.42 -17.19
CA GLY A 185 -5.50 -14.44 -18.09
C GLY A 185 -4.91 -13.88 -19.39
N CYS A 186 -4.74 -12.55 -19.49
CA CYS A 186 -4.17 -11.92 -20.66
C CYS A 186 -2.64 -12.09 -20.69
N ALA A 187 -2.09 -12.22 -21.91
CA ALA A 187 -0.66 -12.39 -22.12
C ALA A 187 0.14 -11.08 -21.99
N ASP A 188 -0.50 -9.94 -22.17
CA ASP A 188 0.11 -8.61 -22.11
C ASP A 188 -0.69 -7.65 -21.21
N VAL A 189 0.00 -6.66 -20.69
CA VAL A 189 -0.56 -5.71 -19.71
C VAL A 189 -1.61 -4.78 -20.30
N GLU A 190 -1.53 -4.43 -21.60
CA GLU A 190 -2.50 -3.54 -22.23
C GLU A 190 -3.85 -4.25 -22.34
N SER A 191 -3.84 -5.49 -22.85
CA SER A 191 -5.04 -6.33 -22.89
C SER A 191 -5.62 -6.56 -21.50
N ALA A 192 -4.78 -6.78 -20.49
CA ALA A 192 -5.19 -6.95 -19.10
C ALA A 192 -5.86 -5.67 -18.55
N ALA A 193 -5.26 -4.51 -18.74
CA ALA A 193 -5.82 -3.22 -18.31
C ALA A 193 -7.18 -2.94 -18.95
N LEU A 194 -7.32 -3.16 -20.26
CA LEU A 194 -8.57 -3.00 -20.98
C LEU A 194 -9.65 -3.99 -20.53
N ALA A 195 -9.27 -5.22 -20.19
CA ALA A 195 -10.20 -6.21 -19.63
C ALA A 195 -10.71 -5.79 -18.26
N LEU A 196 -9.83 -5.34 -17.36
CA LEU A 196 -10.18 -4.84 -16.02
C LEU A 196 -11.08 -3.61 -16.07
N ALA A 197 -10.85 -2.69 -17.01
CA ALA A 197 -11.64 -1.47 -17.19
C ALA A 197 -13.12 -1.71 -17.56
N ARG A 198 -13.51 -2.95 -17.84
CA ARG A 198 -14.93 -3.35 -18.03
C ARG A 198 -15.65 -3.56 -16.71
N HIS A 199 -14.92 -3.64 -15.58
CA HIS A 199 -15.45 -4.03 -14.28
C HIS A 199 -15.28 -2.96 -13.20
N VAL A 200 -14.46 -1.94 -13.44
CA VAL A 200 -14.18 -0.85 -12.51
C VAL A 200 -14.04 0.47 -13.27
N GLU A 201 -14.41 1.57 -12.64
CA GLU A 201 -14.44 2.90 -13.28
C GLU A 201 -13.05 3.37 -13.71
N ASN A 202 -12.05 3.25 -12.82
CA ASN A 202 -10.68 3.68 -13.07
C ASN A 202 -9.71 2.52 -12.84
N VAL A 203 -8.86 2.23 -13.83
CA VAL A 203 -7.77 1.24 -13.75
C VAL A 203 -6.45 1.93 -13.98
N VAL A 204 -5.51 1.69 -13.06
CA VAL A 204 -4.11 2.11 -13.20
C VAL A 204 -3.21 0.92 -12.87
N VAL A 205 -2.51 0.38 -13.86
CA VAL A 205 -1.60 -0.76 -13.69
C VAL A 205 -0.18 -0.27 -13.44
N LYS A 206 0.42 -0.71 -12.34
CA LYS A 206 1.82 -0.40 -11.95
C LYS A 206 2.78 -1.25 -12.79
N LEU A 207 3.76 -0.62 -13.46
CA LEU A 207 4.76 -1.25 -14.34
C LEU A 207 6.19 -1.20 -13.77
N GLY A 208 6.33 -1.03 -12.49
CA GLY A 208 7.63 -0.91 -11.82
C GLY A 208 8.44 0.29 -12.32
N ALA A 209 9.67 0.05 -12.75
CA ALA A 209 10.56 1.11 -13.25
C ALA A 209 10.07 1.75 -14.57
N GLU A 210 9.21 1.07 -15.32
CA GLU A 210 8.62 1.60 -16.56
C GLU A 210 7.49 2.60 -16.30
N GLY A 211 7.06 2.77 -15.05
CA GLY A 211 6.01 3.69 -14.66
C GLY A 211 4.66 3.03 -14.48
N ALA A 212 3.63 3.52 -15.17
CA ALA A 212 2.28 3.01 -15.05
C ALA A 212 1.49 3.13 -16.36
N MET A 213 0.40 2.36 -16.42
CA MET A 213 -0.57 2.42 -17.51
C MET A 213 -1.97 2.66 -16.91
N TYR A 214 -2.73 3.59 -17.47
CA TYR A 214 -4.14 3.80 -17.13
C TYR A 214 -5.05 3.64 -18.34
N VAL A 215 -6.32 3.36 -18.10
CA VAL A 215 -7.33 3.26 -19.16
C VAL A 215 -8.27 4.45 -19.09
N GLN A 216 -8.42 5.15 -20.23
CA GLN A 216 -9.36 6.26 -20.37
C GLN A 216 -10.01 6.20 -21.77
N ASN A 217 -11.32 6.39 -21.84
CA ASN A 217 -12.10 6.36 -23.08
C ASN A 217 -11.87 5.08 -23.91
N GLY A 218 -11.71 3.93 -23.25
CA GLY A 218 -11.48 2.63 -23.87
C GLY A 218 -10.08 2.45 -24.49
N ARG A 219 -9.13 3.31 -24.14
CA ARG A 219 -7.74 3.26 -24.60
C ARG A 219 -6.78 3.19 -23.42
N ALA A 220 -5.70 2.46 -23.59
CA ALA A 220 -4.61 2.41 -22.62
C ALA A 220 -3.61 3.53 -22.92
N HIS A 221 -3.17 4.21 -21.86
CA HIS A 221 -2.20 5.30 -21.88
C HIS A 221 -1.03 4.95 -20.96
N ARG A 222 0.20 5.04 -21.46
CA ARG A 222 1.41 4.83 -20.65
C ARG A 222 1.95 6.16 -20.14
N VAL A 223 2.33 6.17 -18.86
CA VAL A 223 3.03 7.28 -18.21
C VAL A 223 4.40 6.74 -17.77
N PRO A 224 5.50 7.28 -18.26
CA PRO A 224 6.84 6.78 -17.97
C PRO A 224 7.18 6.93 -16.49
N GLY A 225 8.00 6.00 -15.99
CA GLY A 225 8.48 6.01 -14.61
C GLY A 225 9.56 7.07 -14.37
N GLU A 226 9.77 7.39 -13.10
CA GLU A 226 10.83 8.27 -12.64
C GLU A 226 12.16 7.49 -12.53
N LYS A 227 13.24 8.07 -13.06
CA LYS A 227 14.59 7.48 -12.95
C LYS A 227 15.19 7.80 -11.59
N VAL A 228 15.42 6.78 -10.78
CA VAL A 228 16.04 6.87 -9.45
C VAL A 228 17.08 5.75 -9.25
N ALA A 229 17.99 5.95 -8.32
CA ALA A 229 18.85 4.88 -7.83
C ALA A 229 18.06 4.07 -6.78
N ALA A 230 17.39 3.02 -7.21
CA ALA A 230 16.59 2.19 -6.32
C ALA A 230 17.49 1.37 -5.37
N VAL A 231 17.12 1.33 -4.10
CA VAL A 231 17.78 0.60 -3.02
C VAL A 231 16.89 -0.54 -2.51
N ASP A 232 15.59 -0.26 -2.34
CA ASP A 232 14.61 -1.21 -1.81
C ASP A 232 13.23 -0.93 -2.41
N SER A 233 12.62 -1.91 -3.04
CA SER A 233 11.29 -1.77 -3.67
C SER A 233 10.12 -1.96 -2.70
N THR A 234 10.38 -2.20 -1.41
CA THR A 234 9.32 -2.40 -0.41
C THR A 234 8.47 -1.14 -0.25
N GLY A 235 7.15 -1.29 -0.39
CA GLY A 235 6.19 -0.20 -0.25
C GLY A 235 6.13 0.77 -1.44
N ALA A 236 6.86 0.52 -2.54
CA ALA A 236 6.79 1.37 -3.73
C ALA A 236 5.39 1.45 -4.34
N GLY A 237 4.70 0.30 -4.43
CA GLY A 237 3.31 0.21 -4.90
C GLY A 237 2.33 0.95 -3.99
N ASP A 238 2.57 0.90 -2.68
CA ASP A 238 1.74 1.58 -1.69
C ASP A 238 1.96 3.10 -1.72
N ALA A 239 3.21 3.53 -1.84
CA ALA A 239 3.53 4.94 -2.02
C ALA A 239 2.98 5.48 -3.35
N PHE A 240 3.01 4.68 -4.42
CA PHE A 240 2.35 4.98 -5.68
C PHE A 240 0.85 5.21 -5.47
N LEU A 241 0.16 4.27 -4.80
CA LEU A 241 -1.27 4.38 -4.51
C LEU A 241 -1.58 5.64 -3.67
N GLY A 242 -0.78 5.94 -2.65
CA GLY A 242 -0.92 7.16 -1.85
C GLY A 242 -0.82 8.44 -2.68
N GLY A 243 0.14 8.52 -3.60
CA GLY A 243 0.30 9.63 -4.54
C GLY A 243 -0.85 9.75 -5.53
N LEU A 244 -1.28 8.63 -6.10
CA LEU A 244 -2.40 8.57 -7.05
C LEU A 244 -3.71 9.04 -6.41
N VAL A 245 -4.04 8.51 -5.24
CA VAL A 245 -5.25 8.88 -4.49
C VAL A 245 -5.23 10.35 -4.12
N TYR A 246 -4.07 10.88 -3.68
CA TYR A 246 -3.94 12.30 -3.38
C TYR A 246 -4.23 13.18 -4.62
N GLY A 247 -3.62 12.89 -5.76
CA GLY A 247 -3.83 13.64 -7.00
C GLY A 247 -5.30 13.63 -7.44
N LEU A 248 -5.89 12.44 -7.53
CA LEU A 248 -7.29 12.29 -7.97
C LEU A 248 -8.30 12.89 -6.98
N ALA A 249 -8.06 12.77 -5.66
CA ALA A 249 -8.91 13.40 -4.64
C ALA A 249 -8.79 14.93 -4.68
N SER A 250 -7.64 15.46 -5.10
CA SER A 250 -7.41 16.91 -5.30
C SER A 250 -7.99 17.44 -6.62
N GLY A 251 -8.65 16.59 -7.41
CA GLY A 251 -9.30 16.98 -8.67
C GLY A 251 -8.37 17.08 -9.88
N TRP A 252 -7.17 16.49 -9.80
CA TRP A 252 -6.25 16.44 -10.94
C TRP A 252 -6.75 15.46 -12.00
N ASP A 253 -6.33 15.66 -13.24
CA ASP A 253 -6.57 14.66 -14.28
C ASP A 253 -5.77 13.36 -14.03
N MET A 254 -6.17 12.29 -14.72
CA MET A 254 -5.59 10.97 -14.52
C MET A 254 -4.08 10.94 -14.82
N GLU A 255 -3.65 11.59 -15.90
CA GLU A 255 -2.26 11.60 -16.31
C GLU A 255 -1.37 12.31 -15.28
N GLU A 256 -1.80 13.48 -14.80
CA GLU A 256 -1.07 14.24 -13.78
C GLU A 256 -1.01 13.48 -12.43
N ALA A 257 -2.12 12.86 -12.03
CA ALA A 257 -2.18 12.03 -10.82
C ALA A 257 -1.26 10.80 -10.93
N VAL A 258 -1.18 10.15 -12.11
CA VAL A 258 -0.26 9.03 -12.35
C VAL A 258 1.21 9.50 -12.38
N CYS A 259 1.51 10.69 -12.91
CA CYS A 259 2.84 11.28 -12.81
C CYS A 259 3.28 11.46 -11.36
N LEU A 260 2.42 11.99 -10.49
CA LEU A 260 2.69 12.11 -9.05
C LEU A 260 2.86 10.74 -8.40
N ALA A 261 2.04 9.77 -8.77
CA ALA A 261 2.13 8.39 -8.27
C ALA A 261 3.46 7.73 -8.65
N ASN A 262 3.93 7.90 -9.89
CA ASN A 262 5.25 7.43 -10.32
C ASN A 262 6.37 8.08 -9.50
N TYR A 263 6.30 9.38 -9.24
CA TYR A 263 7.25 10.08 -8.39
C TYR A 263 7.27 9.55 -6.96
N THR A 264 6.10 9.35 -6.33
CA THR A 264 6.04 8.86 -4.94
C THR A 264 6.51 7.41 -4.83
N GLY A 265 6.10 6.54 -5.76
CA GLY A 265 6.56 5.17 -5.85
C GLY A 265 8.06 5.06 -6.06
N ALA A 266 8.62 5.80 -7.02
CA ALA A 266 10.05 5.85 -7.26
C ALA A 266 10.82 6.41 -6.06
N THR A 267 10.34 7.48 -5.42
CA THR A 267 10.97 8.05 -4.21
C THR A 267 11.02 7.02 -3.09
N ALA A 268 9.96 6.23 -2.87
CA ALA A 268 9.95 5.19 -1.85
C ALA A 268 11.08 4.17 -2.03
N THR A 269 11.47 3.87 -3.26
CA THR A 269 12.55 2.90 -3.54
C THR A 269 13.95 3.39 -3.18
N THR A 270 14.15 4.68 -2.89
CA THR A 270 15.50 5.27 -2.68
C THR A 270 16.07 5.00 -1.28
N ALA A 271 15.32 4.36 -0.39
CA ALA A 271 15.77 4.02 0.96
C ALA A 271 15.17 2.69 1.42
N ILE A 272 15.80 2.04 2.40
CA ILE A 272 15.32 0.78 2.97
C ILE A 272 14.09 1.03 3.86
N GLY A 273 13.01 0.30 3.61
CA GLY A 273 11.74 0.34 4.35
C GLY A 273 10.76 1.39 3.79
N CYS A 274 9.48 1.04 3.76
CA CYS A 274 8.42 1.72 3.01
C CYS A 274 8.15 3.19 3.43
N LEU A 275 8.53 3.62 4.63
CA LEU A 275 8.31 4.98 5.13
C LEU A 275 9.58 5.84 5.24
N THR A 276 10.74 5.27 4.93
CA THR A 276 12.04 5.95 5.15
C THR A 276 12.26 7.10 4.18
N ALA A 277 12.03 6.89 2.89
CA ALA A 277 12.06 7.97 1.91
C ALA A 277 10.81 8.86 2.08
N ARG A 278 10.98 10.16 1.87
CA ARG A 278 9.93 11.17 2.15
C ARG A 278 9.56 11.96 0.89
N PRO A 279 8.62 11.48 0.07
CA PRO A 279 8.10 12.27 -1.03
C PRO A 279 7.41 13.54 -0.49
N SER A 280 7.49 14.65 -1.24
CA SER A 280 6.80 15.88 -0.87
C SER A 280 6.37 16.66 -2.11
N MET A 281 5.29 17.45 -1.99
CA MET A 281 4.80 18.31 -3.07
C MET A 281 5.82 19.36 -3.51
N ALA A 282 6.64 19.88 -2.58
CA ALA A 282 7.67 20.85 -2.90
C ALA A 282 8.74 20.24 -3.81
N LEU A 283 9.23 19.05 -3.49
CA LEU A 283 10.22 18.34 -4.31
C LEU A 283 9.66 17.94 -5.67
N TRP A 284 8.40 17.50 -5.74
CA TRP A 284 7.76 17.15 -7.00
C TRP A 284 7.59 18.35 -7.93
N ARG A 285 7.11 19.49 -7.41
CA ARG A 285 6.96 20.73 -8.19
C ARG A 285 8.30 21.24 -8.73
N ASN A 286 9.36 21.18 -7.91
CA ASN A 286 10.69 21.58 -8.33
C ASN A 286 11.22 20.73 -9.50
N ARG A 287 10.92 19.41 -9.52
CA ARG A 287 11.33 18.51 -10.63
C ARG A 287 10.61 18.82 -11.93
N ARG A 288 9.33 19.23 -11.87
CA ARG A 288 8.55 19.57 -13.08
C ARG A 288 8.95 20.91 -13.70
N ASN A 289 9.61 21.77 -12.95
CA ASN A 289 10.05 23.09 -13.39
C ASN A 289 11.54 23.11 -13.83
N ALA A 290 12.26 21.99 -13.68
CA ALA A 290 13.64 21.81 -14.09
C ALA A 290 13.77 21.12 -15.45
#